data_9d35f8b87c2f2257212c988d7e8d7f4f
#
_entry.id   9d35f8b87c2f2257212c988d7e8d7f4f
#
_cell.length_a   1.000
_cell.length_b   1.000
_cell.length_c   1.000
_cell.angle_alpha   90.00
_cell.angle_beta   90.00
_cell.angle_gamma   90.00
#
_symmetry.space_group_name_H-M   'P 1'
#
loop_
_entity.id
_entity.type
_entity.pdbx_description
1 polymer ?
#
loop_
_entity_poly.entity_id
_entity_poly.type
_entity_poly.pdbx_seq_one_letter_code
_entity_poly.pdbx_strand_id
1 'polypeptide(L)'
;MKKAELIAPCHFGLEAVLKREIIDLGYEISSVEDGRVTFYGDADAVCRANIFLRTAERILWKVGSFTARSFEELFDRTAELPWEDYIPKDGKFWVAKAASVKSKLFSPSDIQSIMKKAMVKRMQQHYGISWFQEDGASYPVRVFLMKDVVTVGIDTSGISLHKRGYREVSGKAPITETLAAALIMLTPWKKDRILVDPFCGSGTFPIEAAMMAANIAPGMNRSFTAEAWTNLIPKKLWYDGINEANDLIDDEIETDIQGYDVDGSVIKIARRNAREAGVDPVSYTHLRAHETEL
;
A
#
# COMPACT_ATOMS: atom_id res chain seq x y z
N MET A 1 17.31 -17.53 -6.98
CA MET A 1 16.34 -16.75 -7.78
C MET A 1 16.88 -15.32 -7.97
N LYS A 2 16.64 -14.70 -9.12
CA LYS A 2 17.00 -13.29 -9.34
C LYS A 2 16.13 -12.46 -8.41
N LYS A 3 16.73 -11.67 -7.54
CA LYS A 3 15.97 -10.73 -6.67
C LYS A 3 15.17 -9.79 -7.57
N ALA A 4 13.85 -9.74 -7.40
CA ALA A 4 12.99 -8.80 -8.10
C ALA A 4 13.06 -7.43 -7.40
N GLU A 5 12.68 -6.37 -8.10
CA GLU A 5 12.46 -5.06 -7.49
C GLU A 5 10.97 -4.88 -7.18
N LEU A 6 10.68 -4.41 -5.98
CA LEU A 6 9.35 -4.03 -5.53
C LEU A 6 9.31 -2.52 -5.32
N ILE A 7 8.22 -1.88 -5.73
CA ILE A 7 8.02 -0.43 -5.58
C ILE A 7 6.95 -0.21 -4.52
N ALA A 8 7.25 0.59 -3.51
CA ALA A 8 6.33 1.03 -2.48
C ALA A 8 6.08 2.54 -2.62
N PRO A 9 4.98 2.98 -3.25
CA PRO A 9 4.57 4.38 -3.23
C PRO A 9 4.14 4.80 -1.82
N CYS A 10 4.44 6.07 -1.47
CA CYS A 10 4.02 6.69 -0.21
C CYS A 10 3.57 8.14 -0.44
N HIS A 11 3.05 8.78 0.59
CA HIS A 11 2.86 10.22 0.56
C HIS A 11 4.19 10.93 0.36
N PHE A 12 4.17 11.97 -0.47
CA PHE A 12 5.35 12.80 -0.76
C PHE A 12 5.95 13.37 0.53
N GLY A 13 7.29 13.26 0.67
CA GLY A 13 8.02 13.69 1.85
C GLY A 13 8.13 12.64 2.97
N LEU A 14 7.49 11.48 2.82
CA LEU A 14 7.54 10.38 3.79
C LEU A 14 8.46 9.23 3.37
N GLU A 15 9.24 9.40 2.31
CA GLU A 15 10.12 8.36 1.76
C GLU A 15 11.14 7.87 2.78
N ALA A 16 11.64 8.77 3.65
CA ALA A 16 12.61 8.41 4.69
C ALA A 16 11.99 7.50 5.77
N VAL A 17 10.70 7.70 6.10
CA VAL A 17 9.97 6.87 7.05
C VAL A 17 9.76 5.49 6.46
N LEU A 18 9.21 5.42 5.25
CA LEU A 18 8.96 4.17 4.54
C LEU A 18 10.26 3.38 4.30
N LYS A 19 11.35 4.07 3.91
CA LYS A 19 12.68 3.45 3.76
C LYS A 19 13.11 2.75 5.05
N ARG A 20 12.91 3.38 6.21
CA ARG A 20 13.26 2.78 7.50
C ARG A 20 12.43 1.52 7.76
N GLU A 21 11.11 1.56 7.55
CA GLU A 21 10.25 0.38 7.69
C GLU A 21 10.72 -0.80 6.82
N ILE A 22 11.08 -0.52 5.56
CA ILE A 22 11.56 -1.55 4.62
C ILE A 22 12.89 -2.17 5.10
N ILE A 23 13.82 -1.35 5.62
CA ILE A 23 15.09 -1.82 6.19
C ILE A 23 14.85 -2.64 7.45
N ASP A 24 13.97 -2.17 8.35
CA ASP A 24 13.61 -2.86 9.60
C ASP A 24 12.91 -4.21 9.30
N LEU A 25 12.19 -4.31 8.18
CA LEU A 25 11.60 -5.56 7.70
C LEU A 25 12.64 -6.52 7.07
N GLY A 26 13.90 -6.08 6.92
CA GLY A 26 15.03 -6.88 6.46
C GLY A 26 15.35 -6.78 4.97
N TYR A 27 14.79 -5.80 4.23
CA TYR A 27 15.01 -5.67 2.80
C TYR A 27 15.99 -4.56 2.43
N GLU A 28 16.76 -4.82 1.37
CA GLU A 28 17.74 -3.90 0.81
C GLU A 28 17.07 -2.89 -0.13
N ILE A 29 17.40 -1.61 0.03
CA ILE A 29 16.88 -0.53 -0.80
C ILE A 29 17.61 -0.48 -2.15
N SER A 30 16.85 -0.45 -3.24
CA SER A 30 17.36 -0.23 -4.60
C SER A 30 17.45 1.26 -4.93
N SER A 31 16.36 2.00 -4.71
CA SER A 31 16.32 3.46 -4.95
C SER A 31 15.27 4.15 -4.10
N VAL A 32 15.48 5.45 -3.88
CA VAL A 32 14.51 6.34 -3.25
C VAL A 32 14.24 7.49 -4.22
N GLU A 33 12.99 7.70 -4.57
CA GLU A 33 12.53 8.75 -5.46
C GLU A 33 11.33 9.47 -4.83
N ASP A 34 11.02 10.66 -5.30
CA ASP A 34 9.89 11.43 -4.81
C ASP A 34 8.58 10.60 -4.82
N GLY A 35 8.00 10.39 -3.65
CA GLY A 35 6.75 9.64 -3.44
C GLY A 35 6.86 8.11 -3.55
N ARG A 36 8.08 7.53 -3.57
CA ARG A 36 8.25 6.06 -3.62
C ARG A 36 9.62 5.58 -3.16
N VAL A 37 9.65 4.37 -2.65
CA VAL A 37 10.86 3.62 -2.34
C VAL A 37 10.84 2.32 -3.13
N THR A 38 11.96 1.98 -3.79
CA THR A 38 12.15 0.71 -4.49
C THR A 38 13.14 -0.14 -3.71
N PHE A 39 12.84 -1.41 -3.52
CA PHE A 39 13.65 -2.35 -2.74
C PHE A 39 13.72 -3.72 -3.41
N TYR A 40 14.72 -4.53 -3.03
CA TYR A 40 14.88 -5.88 -3.55
C TYR A 40 14.09 -6.88 -2.69
N GLY A 41 13.35 -7.77 -3.37
CA GLY A 41 12.57 -8.81 -2.70
C GLY A 41 12.19 -9.94 -3.66
N ASP A 42 11.49 -10.92 -3.12
CA ASP A 42 10.93 -12.06 -3.84
C ASP A 42 9.42 -12.17 -3.56
N ALA A 43 8.82 -13.31 -3.82
CA ALA A 43 7.40 -13.55 -3.55
C ALA A 43 7.05 -13.43 -2.06
N ASP A 44 7.94 -13.84 -1.16
CA ASP A 44 7.78 -13.67 0.29
C ASP A 44 7.77 -12.18 0.65
N ALA A 45 8.70 -11.42 0.10
CA ALA A 45 8.77 -9.97 0.31
C ALA A 45 7.49 -9.23 -0.15
N VAL A 46 6.82 -9.71 -1.21
CA VAL A 46 5.51 -9.16 -1.61
C VAL A 46 4.48 -9.38 -0.51
N CYS A 47 4.39 -10.59 0.06
CA CYS A 47 3.46 -10.90 1.13
C CYS A 47 3.74 -10.04 2.38
N ARG A 48 4.99 -10.09 2.87
CA ARG A 48 5.39 -9.38 4.09
C ARG A 48 5.28 -7.86 3.95
N ALA A 49 5.66 -7.28 2.79
CA ALA A 49 5.52 -5.84 2.58
C ALA A 49 4.05 -5.37 2.60
N ASN A 50 3.12 -6.14 2.00
CA ASN A 50 1.70 -5.83 2.05
C ASN A 50 1.11 -5.96 3.47
N ILE A 51 1.60 -6.91 4.27
CA ILE A 51 1.10 -7.17 5.63
C ILE A 51 1.66 -6.15 6.63
N PHE A 52 2.97 -5.85 6.58
CA PHE A 52 3.66 -5.16 7.65
C PHE A 52 3.89 -3.66 7.43
N LEU A 53 4.01 -3.18 6.17
CA LEU A 53 4.33 -1.77 5.93
C LEU A 53 3.16 -0.86 6.26
N ARG A 54 3.39 0.09 7.18
CA ARG A 54 2.38 1.02 7.70
C ARG A 54 2.22 2.26 6.84
N THR A 55 3.31 2.72 6.20
CA THR A 55 3.35 4.00 5.48
C THR A 55 3.32 3.86 3.96
N ALA A 56 3.40 2.63 3.44
CA ALA A 56 3.21 2.34 2.04
C ALA A 56 1.74 2.46 1.62
N GLU A 57 1.47 3.08 0.48
CA GLU A 57 0.13 3.14 -0.11
C GLU A 57 -0.23 1.86 -0.87
N ARG A 58 0.78 1.19 -1.42
CA ARG A 58 0.70 -0.04 -2.21
C ARG A 58 2.05 -0.72 -2.29
N ILE A 59 2.03 -1.97 -2.75
CA ILE A 59 3.23 -2.69 -3.17
C ILE A 59 3.05 -3.08 -4.63
N LEU A 60 4.01 -2.71 -5.47
CA LEU A 60 3.98 -3.05 -6.89
C LEU A 60 5.16 -3.96 -7.21
N TRP A 61 4.90 -5.03 -7.96
CA TRP A 61 5.95 -5.84 -8.54
C TRP A 61 6.48 -5.14 -9.79
N LYS A 62 7.72 -4.67 -9.76
CA LYS A 62 8.32 -3.94 -10.88
C LYS A 62 8.56 -4.86 -12.08
N VAL A 63 7.97 -4.52 -13.21
CA VAL A 63 8.17 -5.25 -14.47
C VAL A 63 9.37 -4.71 -15.23
N GLY A 64 9.54 -3.39 -15.25
CA GLY A 64 10.67 -2.76 -15.91
C GLY A 64 10.65 -1.24 -15.85
N SER A 65 11.72 -0.63 -16.40
CA SER A 65 11.84 0.81 -16.59
C SER A 65 12.58 1.11 -17.87
N PHE A 66 12.12 2.13 -18.61
CA PHE A 66 12.70 2.54 -19.90
C PHE A 66 12.38 4.00 -20.19
N THR A 67 13.09 4.61 -21.15
CA THR A 67 12.80 5.97 -21.63
C THR A 67 11.83 5.93 -22.79
N ALA A 68 10.81 6.81 -22.82
CA ALA A 68 9.92 7.02 -23.94
C ALA A 68 9.53 8.49 -24.08
N ARG A 69 9.74 9.04 -25.28
CA ARG A 69 9.46 10.45 -25.64
C ARG A 69 8.39 10.61 -26.69
N SER A 70 7.98 9.49 -27.30
CA SER A 70 6.86 9.39 -28.26
C SER A 70 5.98 8.21 -27.91
N PHE A 71 4.76 8.19 -28.46
CA PHE A 71 3.85 7.07 -28.27
C PHE A 71 4.31 5.79 -28.98
N GLU A 72 5.07 5.92 -30.06
CA GLU A 72 5.69 4.79 -30.75
C GLU A 72 6.75 4.15 -29.83
N GLU A 73 7.66 4.95 -29.26
CA GLU A 73 8.65 4.48 -28.30
C GLU A 73 7.97 3.81 -27.09
N LEU A 74 6.91 4.43 -26.56
CA LEU A 74 6.14 3.88 -25.44
C LEU A 74 5.56 2.51 -25.79
N PHE A 75 4.98 2.38 -26.98
CA PHE A 75 4.40 1.12 -27.45
C PHE A 75 5.47 0.03 -27.61
N ASP A 76 6.54 0.31 -28.34
CA ASP A 76 7.59 -0.67 -28.65
C ASP A 76 8.30 -1.15 -27.38
N ARG A 77 8.72 -0.22 -26.51
CA ARG A 77 9.38 -0.56 -25.23
C ARG A 77 8.45 -1.31 -24.27
N THR A 78 7.16 -0.99 -24.25
CA THR A 78 6.17 -1.74 -23.46
C THR A 78 6.00 -3.16 -23.99
N ALA A 79 6.01 -3.36 -25.32
CA ALA A 79 5.93 -4.69 -25.93
C ALA A 79 7.19 -5.55 -25.74
N GLU A 80 8.35 -4.94 -25.45
CA GLU A 80 9.59 -5.64 -25.13
C GLU A 80 9.60 -6.22 -23.71
N LEU A 81 8.74 -5.73 -22.80
CA LEU A 81 8.67 -6.23 -21.43
C LEU A 81 8.14 -7.68 -21.38
N PRO A 82 8.66 -8.51 -20.46
CA PRO A 82 8.30 -9.93 -20.36
C PRO A 82 6.98 -10.13 -19.60
N TRP A 83 5.88 -9.66 -20.15
CA TRP A 83 4.55 -9.72 -19.50
C TRP A 83 4.11 -11.14 -19.16
N GLU A 84 4.47 -12.10 -20.00
CA GLU A 84 4.18 -13.53 -19.85
C GLU A 84 4.83 -14.18 -18.63
N ASP A 85 5.91 -13.59 -18.09
CA ASP A 85 6.55 -14.06 -16.87
C ASP A 85 5.68 -13.78 -15.63
N TYR A 86 4.74 -12.83 -15.74
CA TYR A 86 3.87 -12.39 -14.64
C TYR A 86 2.42 -12.82 -14.86
N ILE A 87 1.89 -12.62 -16.07
CA ILE A 87 0.48 -12.71 -16.39
C ILE A 87 0.21 -14.00 -17.18
N PRO A 88 -0.54 -14.97 -16.61
CA PRO A 88 -0.92 -16.18 -17.33
C PRO A 88 -1.93 -15.88 -18.45
N LYS A 89 -2.15 -16.86 -19.32
CA LYS A 89 -2.99 -16.75 -20.51
C LYS A 89 -4.44 -16.31 -20.23
N ASP A 90 -4.99 -16.71 -19.11
CA ASP A 90 -6.35 -16.39 -18.63
C ASP A 90 -6.40 -15.13 -17.75
N GLY A 91 -5.23 -14.55 -17.41
CA GLY A 91 -5.13 -13.39 -16.52
C GLY A 91 -5.85 -12.16 -17.07
N LYS A 92 -6.61 -11.47 -16.21
CA LYS A 92 -7.24 -10.19 -16.52
C LYS A 92 -6.26 -9.05 -16.25
N PHE A 93 -5.85 -8.32 -17.27
CA PHE A 93 -4.84 -7.27 -17.15
C PHE A 93 -5.28 -5.95 -17.79
N TRP A 94 -4.92 -4.86 -17.16
CA TRP A 94 -5.19 -3.50 -17.67
C TRP A 94 -4.23 -2.50 -17.02
N VAL A 95 -4.08 -1.32 -17.64
CA VAL A 95 -3.34 -0.22 -17.02
C VAL A 95 -4.31 0.57 -16.13
N ALA A 96 -4.26 0.31 -14.83
CA ALA A 96 -5.19 0.87 -13.84
C ALA A 96 -4.94 2.35 -13.55
N LYS A 97 -3.69 2.79 -13.63
CA LYS A 97 -3.29 4.19 -13.42
C LYS A 97 -2.00 4.50 -14.17
N ALA A 98 -1.99 5.66 -14.82
CA ALA A 98 -0.78 6.30 -15.31
C ALA A 98 -0.65 7.68 -14.66
N ALA A 99 0.58 8.04 -14.27
CA ALA A 99 0.92 9.37 -13.79
C ALA A 99 2.11 9.87 -14.60
N SER A 100 2.05 11.12 -15.07
CA SER A 100 3.13 11.73 -15.83
C SER A 100 3.51 13.08 -15.22
N VAL A 101 4.80 13.26 -14.97
CA VAL A 101 5.37 14.48 -14.39
C VAL A 101 6.60 14.88 -15.18
N LYS A 102 6.63 16.15 -15.66
CA LYS A 102 7.75 16.71 -16.40
C LYS A 102 8.23 15.84 -17.57
N SER A 103 7.29 15.22 -18.30
CA SER A 103 7.53 14.32 -19.43
C SER A 103 6.83 14.80 -20.69
N LYS A 104 7.32 14.40 -21.87
CA LYS A 104 6.72 14.75 -23.16
C LYS A 104 5.35 14.10 -23.33
N LEU A 105 5.20 12.87 -22.87
CA LEU A 105 3.91 12.18 -22.85
C LEU A 105 3.17 12.57 -21.56
N PHE A 106 2.13 13.37 -21.66
CA PHE A 106 1.44 13.96 -20.52
C PHE A 106 -0.01 13.48 -20.33
N SER A 107 -0.61 12.85 -21.34
CA SER A 107 -1.99 12.36 -21.27
C SER A 107 -2.07 10.96 -20.60
N PRO A 108 -2.58 10.83 -19.36
CA PRO A 108 -2.68 9.52 -18.70
C PRO A 108 -3.54 8.51 -19.47
N SER A 109 -4.66 8.96 -20.08
CA SER A 109 -5.57 8.10 -20.85
C SER A 109 -4.92 7.51 -22.10
N ASP A 110 -4.12 8.32 -22.81
CA ASP A 110 -3.42 7.86 -24.01
C ASP A 110 -2.30 6.89 -23.64
N ILE A 111 -1.54 7.19 -22.60
CA ILE A 111 -0.51 6.29 -22.04
C ILE A 111 -1.15 4.94 -21.69
N GLN A 112 -2.27 4.93 -20.94
CA GLN A 112 -2.97 3.70 -20.56
C GLN A 112 -3.42 2.89 -21.79
N SER A 113 -4.03 3.56 -22.77
CA SER A 113 -4.54 2.92 -23.99
C SER A 113 -3.42 2.31 -24.83
N ILE A 114 -2.33 3.05 -25.05
CA ILE A 114 -1.18 2.60 -25.85
C ILE A 114 -0.46 1.45 -25.17
N MET A 115 -0.21 1.55 -23.88
CA MET A 115 0.42 0.47 -23.14
C MET A 115 -0.44 -0.79 -23.09
N LYS A 116 -1.76 -0.70 -22.90
CA LYS A 116 -2.65 -1.89 -22.97
C LYS A 116 -2.56 -2.56 -24.34
N LYS A 117 -2.55 -1.78 -25.44
CA LYS A 117 -2.38 -2.34 -26.79
C LYS A 117 -1.04 -3.05 -26.96
N ALA A 118 0.05 -2.49 -26.45
CA ALA A 118 1.38 -3.07 -26.52
C ALA A 118 1.46 -4.38 -25.70
N MET A 119 0.90 -4.40 -24.50
CA MET A 119 0.77 -5.61 -23.67
C MET A 119 0.00 -6.70 -24.41
N VAL A 120 -1.17 -6.37 -24.98
CA VAL A 120 -1.99 -7.32 -25.75
C VAL A 120 -1.18 -7.90 -26.91
N LYS A 121 -0.48 -7.06 -27.70
CA LYS A 121 0.36 -7.51 -28.81
C LYS A 121 1.44 -8.51 -28.36
N ARG A 122 2.18 -8.19 -27.28
CA ARG A 122 3.20 -9.08 -26.72
C ARG A 122 2.63 -10.41 -26.28
N MET A 123 1.55 -10.37 -25.50
CA MET A 123 0.87 -11.55 -24.95
C MET A 123 0.26 -12.42 -26.05
N GLN A 124 -0.32 -11.83 -27.11
CA GLN A 124 -0.82 -12.54 -28.28
C GLN A 124 0.31 -13.29 -29.01
N GLN A 125 1.45 -12.65 -29.20
CA GLN A 125 2.61 -13.27 -29.84
C GLN A 125 3.16 -14.44 -29.02
N HIS A 126 3.25 -14.27 -27.68
CA HIS A 126 3.77 -15.30 -26.79
C HIS A 126 2.84 -16.52 -26.71
N TYR A 127 1.55 -16.30 -26.48
CA TYR A 127 0.57 -17.37 -26.28
C TYR A 127 -0.05 -17.93 -27.57
N GLY A 128 0.23 -17.34 -28.71
CA GLY A 128 -0.31 -17.77 -30.02
C GLY A 128 -1.84 -17.64 -30.10
N ILE A 129 -2.44 -16.64 -29.44
CA ILE A 129 -3.89 -16.42 -29.40
C ILE A 129 -4.25 -15.04 -29.89
N SER A 130 -5.45 -14.87 -30.44
CA SER A 130 -5.99 -13.57 -30.89
C SER A 130 -6.91 -12.90 -29.88
N TRP A 131 -7.41 -13.66 -28.91
CA TRP A 131 -8.37 -13.19 -27.91
C TRP A 131 -8.05 -13.74 -26.51
N PHE A 132 -8.15 -12.89 -25.49
CA PHE A 132 -8.00 -13.23 -24.07
C PHE A 132 -9.37 -13.32 -23.41
N GLN A 133 -9.66 -14.40 -22.71
CA GLN A 133 -10.91 -14.57 -21.95
C GLN A 133 -10.98 -13.62 -20.76
N GLU A 134 -9.83 -13.30 -20.14
CA GLU A 134 -9.71 -12.42 -18.97
C GLU A 134 -10.64 -12.84 -17.80
N ASP A 135 -10.82 -14.15 -17.61
CA ASP A 135 -11.66 -14.77 -16.56
C ASP A 135 -10.85 -15.26 -15.36
N GLY A 136 -9.53 -15.19 -15.42
CA GLY A 136 -8.61 -15.54 -14.34
C GLY A 136 -8.36 -14.39 -13.37
N ALA A 137 -7.23 -14.47 -12.64
CA ALA A 137 -6.81 -13.48 -11.67
C ALA A 137 -6.56 -12.10 -12.29
N SER A 138 -6.76 -11.05 -11.50
CA SER A 138 -6.58 -9.66 -11.92
C SER A 138 -5.14 -9.19 -11.77
N TYR A 139 -4.58 -8.55 -12.81
CA TYR A 139 -3.22 -7.99 -12.85
C TYR A 139 -3.27 -6.50 -13.21
N PRO A 140 -3.63 -5.62 -12.27
CA PRO A 140 -3.69 -4.18 -12.53
C PRO A 140 -2.29 -3.59 -12.62
N VAL A 141 -2.00 -2.90 -13.72
CA VAL A 141 -0.69 -2.27 -13.98
C VAL A 141 -0.74 -0.80 -13.60
N ARG A 142 0.33 -0.33 -12.97
CA ARG A 142 0.56 1.09 -12.67
C ARG A 142 1.81 1.60 -13.35
N VAL A 143 1.72 2.81 -13.85
CA VAL A 143 2.75 3.43 -14.68
C VAL A 143 3.09 4.79 -14.12
N PHE A 144 4.37 5.03 -13.94
CA PHE A 144 4.93 6.32 -13.52
C PHE A 144 5.84 6.83 -14.63
N LEU A 145 5.52 7.99 -15.20
CA LEU A 145 6.42 8.72 -16.08
C LEU A 145 6.99 9.91 -15.32
N MET A 146 8.31 9.98 -15.23
CA MET A 146 9.01 11.12 -14.66
C MET A 146 10.22 11.46 -15.52
N LYS A 147 10.26 12.69 -16.06
CA LYS A 147 11.35 13.14 -16.94
C LYS A 147 11.61 12.18 -18.10
N ASP A 148 10.55 11.75 -18.77
CA ASP A 148 10.54 10.77 -19.87
C ASP A 148 10.96 9.34 -19.50
N VAL A 149 11.23 9.05 -18.23
CA VAL A 149 11.48 7.68 -17.76
C VAL A 149 10.16 7.05 -17.32
N VAL A 150 9.82 5.93 -17.95
CA VAL A 150 8.65 5.10 -17.66
C VAL A 150 9.06 4.01 -16.68
N THR A 151 8.38 3.93 -15.55
CA THR A 151 8.51 2.83 -14.58
C THR A 151 7.18 2.10 -14.51
N VAL A 152 7.22 0.77 -14.64
CA VAL A 152 6.03 -0.08 -14.74
C VAL A 152 6.03 -1.12 -13.63
N GLY A 153 4.92 -1.23 -12.92
CA GLY A 153 4.72 -2.25 -11.89
C GLY A 153 3.31 -2.82 -11.90
N ILE A 154 3.16 -4.08 -11.49
CA ILE A 154 1.88 -4.75 -11.32
C ILE A 154 1.46 -4.58 -9.85
N ASP A 155 0.24 -4.12 -9.61
CA ASP A 155 -0.29 -3.80 -8.28
C ASP A 155 -0.66 -5.08 -7.52
N THR A 156 0.13 -5.42 -6.50
CA THR A 156 -0.07 -6.61 -5.67
C THR A 156 -1.13 -6.39 -4.59
N SER A 157 -1.33 -5.14 -4.17
CA SER A 157 -2.18 -4.78 -3.03
C SER A 157 -3.67 -4.75 -3.37
N GLY A 158 -4.04 -4.26 -4.56
CA GLY A 158 -5.43 -4.06 -4.98
C GLY A 158 -6.05 -2.80 -4.37
N ILE A 159 -6.82 -2.94 -3.30
CA ILE A 159 -7.31 -1.79 -2.52
C ILE A 159 -6.12 -1.12 -1.83
N SER A 160 -6.08 0.23 -1.76
CA SER A 160 -4.99 0.96 -1.14
C SER A 160 -4.73 0.53 0.31
N LEU A 161 -3.46 0.45 0.72
CA LEU A 161 -3.05 -0.08 2.02
C LEU A 161 -3.52 0.79 3.20
N HIS A 162 -3.86 2.07 2.99
CA HIS A 162 -4.50 2.85 4.05
C HIS A 162 -5.85 2.25 4.49
N LYS A 163 -6.55 1.49 3.63
CA LYS A 163 -7.75 0.74 4.01
C LYS A 163 -7.37 -0.49 4.83
N ARG A 164 -7.14 -0.32 6.14
CA ARG A 164 -6.72 -1.39 7.07
C ARG A 164 -7.79 -2.47 7.29
N GLY A 165 -9.06 -2.13 7.07
CA GLY A 165 -10.20 -3.00 7.34
C GLY A 165 -11.03 -2.58 8.56
N TYR A 166 -10.45 -1.88 9.53
CA TYR A 166 -11.16 -1.52 10.76
C TYR A 166 -12.15 -0.36 10.61
N ARG A 167 -12.01 0.49 9.58
CA ARG A 167 -12.87 1.65 9.38
C ARG A 167 -14.06 1.31 8.49
N GLU A 168 -15.19 0.96 9.07
CA GLU A 168 -16.45 0.77 8.36
C GLU A 168 -17.19 2.09 8.10
N VAL A 169 -17.14 3.00 9.07
CA VAL A 169 -17.78 4.31 9.01
C VAL A 169 -16.73 5.40 9.18
N SER A 170 -16.70 6.36 8.26
CA SER A 170 -15.83 7.53 8.36
C SER A 170 -16.66 8.80 8.53
N GLY A 171 -16.16 9.74 9.34
CA GLY A 171 -16.63 11.12 9.35
C GLY A 171 -16.29 11.86 8.03
N LYS A 172 -16.55 13.17 8.00
CA LYS A 172 -16.16 14.02 6.85
C LYS A 172 -14.64 14.09 6.76
N ALA A 173 -14.06 13.58 5.66
CA ALA A 173 -12.64 13.68 5.28
C ALA A 173 -11.62 13.34 6.40
N PRO A 174 -11.62 12.10 6.94
CA PRO A 174 -10.62 11.70 7.93
C PRO A 174 -9.22 11.64 7.30
N ILE A 175 -8.18 11.81 8.12
CA ILE A 175 -6.80 11.53 7.70
C ILE A 175 -6.65 10.06 7.29
N THR A 176 -5.82 9.78 6.27
CA THR A 176 -5.53 8.40 5.89
C THR A 176 -4.65 7.72 6.94
N GLU A 177 -4.87 6.43 7.14
CA GLU A 177 -4.17 5.62 8.13
C GLU A 177 -2.66 5.60 7.89
N THR A 178 -2.24 5.51 6.62
CA THR A 178 -0.82 5.56 6.22
C THR A 178 -0.15 6.89 6.60
N LEU A 179 -0.86 8.01 6.43
CA LEU A 179 -0.35 9.32 6.80
C LEU A 179 -0.32 9.48 8.33
N ALA A 180 -1.36 9.05 9.05
CA ALA A 180 -1.40 9.09 10.51
C ALA A 180 -0.25 8.27 11.11
N ALA A 181 -0.05 7.04 10.62
CA ALA A 181 1.06 6.18 11.01
C ALA A 181 2.41 6.87 10.81
N ALA A 182 2.64 7.43 9.62
CA ALA A 182 3.90 8.13 9.32
C ALA A 182 4.15 9.33 10.24
N LEU A 183 3.11 10.11 10.54
CA LEU A 183 3.22 11.26 11.44
C LEU A 183 3.58 10.82 12.86
N ILE A 184 2.98 9.73 13.38
CA ILE A 184 3.35 9.16 14.68
C ILE A 184 4.83 8.72 14.65
N MET A 185 5.27 8.02 13.61
CA MET A 185 6.65 7.54 13.46
C MET A 185 7.69 8.66 13.33
N LEU A 186 7.28 9.87 12.94
CA LEU A 186 8.12 11.07 12.89
C LEU A 186 8.26 11.77 14.26
N THR A 187 7.39 11.44 15.23
CA THR A 187 7.49 11.96 16.60
C THR A 187 8.45 11.11 17.45
N PRO A 188 8.90 11.62 18.61
CA PRO A 188 9.64 10.82 19.59
C PRO A 188 8.74 9.90 20.42
N TRP A 189 7.47 9.75 20.07
CA TRP A 189 6.54 8.88 20.78
C TRP A 189 6.97 7.40 20.72
N LYS A 190 6.78 6.70 21.83
CA LYS A 190 6.98 5.26 21.98
C LYS A 190 5.86 4.73 22.88
N LYS A 191 5.69 3.40 22.89
CA LYS A 191 4.63 2.71 23.62
C LYS A 191 4.59 2.98 25.15
N ASP A 192 5.70 3.41 25.74
CA ASP A 192 5.86 3.79 27.14
C ASP A 192 5.53 5.27 27.42
N ARG A 193 5.09 6.03 26.44
CA ARG A 193 4.76 7.46 26.56
C ARG A 193 3.29 7.71 26.32
N ILE A 194 2.76 8.72 27.01
CA ILE A 194 1.38 9.18 26.80
C ILE A 194 1.23 9.74 25.40
N LEU A 195 0.13 9.37 24.71
CA LEU A 195 -0.32 9.99 23.48
C LEU A 195 -1.71 10.57 23.69
N VAL A 196 -1.89 11.85 23.39
CA VAL A 196 -3.18 12.53 23.49
C VAL A 196 -3.54 13.13 22.13
N ASP A 197 -4.70 12.77 21.60
CA ASP A 197 -5.32 13.42 20.44
C ASP A 197 -6.56 14.19 20.90
N PRO A 198 -6.49 15.53 21.03
CA PRO A 198 -7.60 16.35 21.53
C PRO A 198 -8.72 16.57 20.51
N PHE A 199 -8.55 16.14 19.26
CA PHE A 199 -9.50 16.25 18.15
C PHE A 199 -9.55 14.95 17.34
N CYS A 200 -9.73 13.83 18.03
CA CYS A 200 -9.49 12.49 17.47
C CYS A 200 -10.44 12.10 16.34
N GLY A 201 -11.56 12.77 16.19
CA GLY A 201 -12.54 12.41 15.18
C GLY A 201 -12.94 10.93 15.27
N SER A 202 -12.80 10.20 14.17
CA SER A 202 -13.06 8.76 14.11
C SER A 202 -11.93 7.88 14.69
N GLY A 203 -10.94 8.48 15.37
CA GLY A 203 -9.91 7.80 16.15
C GLY A 203 -8.67 7.34 15.37
N THR A 204 -8.37 7.89 14.19
CA THR A 204 -7.29 7.37 13.35
C THR A 204 -5.93 7.41 14.05
N PHE A 205 -5.51 8.53 14.63
CA PHE A 205 -4.22 8.63 15.34
C PHE A 205 -4.14 7.70 16.56
N PRO A 206 -5.11 7.70 17.48
CA PRO A 206 -5.09 6.78 18.61
C PRO A 206 -5.05 5.31 18.21
N ILE A 207 -5.82 4.93 17.18
CA ILE A 207 -5.87 3.54 16.70
C ILE A 207 -4.53 3.12 16.08
N GLU A 208 -3.96 3.91 15.15
CA GLU A 208 -2.66 3.60 14.54
C GLU A 208 -1.54 3.55 15.59
N ALA A 209 -1.56 4.43 16.60
CA ALA A 209 -0.62 4.40 17.71
C ALA A 209 -0.76 3.11 18.54
N ALA A 210 -1.98 2.72 18.88
CA ALA A 210 -2.24 1.49 19.64
C ALA A 210 -1.84 0.23 18.86
N MET A 211 -2.13 0.18 17.56
CA MET A 211 -1.66 -0.91 16.68
C MET A 211 -0.14 -0.98 16.62
N MET A 212 0.55 0.18 16.62
CA MET A 212 2.02 0.20 16.68
C MET A 212 2.54 -0.29 18.04
N ALA A 213 1.92 0.13 19.13
CA ALA A 213 2.31 -0.28 20.48
C ALA A 213 2.16 -1.78 20.68
N ALA A 214 1.03 -2.34 20.26
CA ALA A 214 0.74 -3.77 20.33
C ALA A 214 1.40 -4.60 19.20
N ASN A 215 2.18 -3.96 18.33
CA ASN A 215 2.82 -4.58 17.17
C ASN A 215 1.84 -5.29 16.21
N ILE A 216 0.59 -4.85 16.14
CA ILE A 216 -0.43 -5.36 15.21
C ILE A 216 -0.07 -4.90 13.79
N ALA A 217 0.16 -5.84 12.88
CA ALA A 217 0.49 -5.51 11.49
C ALA A 217 -0.73 -4.93 10.74
N PRO A 218 -0.57 -3.84 9.96
CA PRO A 218 -1.70 -3.11 9.37
C PRO A 218 -2.46 -3.88 8.28
N GLY A 219 -1.85 -4.92 7.72
CA GLY A 219 -2.43 -5.73 6.64
C GLY A 219 -3.14 -7.01 7.08
N MET A 220 -3.22 -7.30 8.39
CA MET A 220 -3.75 -8.58 8.89
C MET A 220 -5.24 -8.80 8.59
N ASN A 221 -6.05 -7.73 8.61
CA ASN A 221 -7.52 -7.81 8.51
C ASN A 221 -8.03 -7.43 7.12
N ARG A 222 -7.28 -7.78 6.07
CA ARG A 222 -7.66 -7.47 4.69
C ARG A 222 -7.12 -8.51 3.72
N SER A 223 -7.62 -8.50 2.48
CA SER A 223 -7.10 -9.31 1.37
C SER A 223 -6.29 -8.47 0.38
N PHE A 224 -5.50 -9.14 -0.44
CA PHE A 224 -4.64 -8.54 -1.45
C PHE A 224 -4.89 -9.17 -2.82
N THR A 225 -4.79 -8.36 -3.89
CA THR A 225 -5.01 -8.87 -5.26
C THR A 225 -4.06 -10.02 -5.62
N ALA A 226 -2.81 -9.95 -5.14
CA ALA A 226 -1.79 -10.95 -5.43
C ALA A 226 -1.97 -12.30 -4.73
N GLU A 227 -2.91 -12.44 -3.78
CA GLU A 227 -3.27 -13.74 -3.20
C GLU A 227 -3.82 -14.72 -4.26
N ALA A 228 -4.40 -14.18 -5.34
CA ALA A 228 -4.89 -14.97 -6.46
C ALA A 228 -3.79 -15.37 -7.46
N TRP A 229 -2.55 -14.85 -7.34
CA TRP A 229 -1.45 -15.07 -8.28
C TRP A 229 -0.65 -16.33 -7.94
N THR A 230 -1.32 -17.48 -7.92
CA THR A 230 -0.71 -18.76 -7.51
C THR A 230 0.44 -19.23 -8.42
N ASN A 231 0.54 -18.68 -9.64
CA ASN A 231 1.66 -18.86 -10.55
C ASN A 231 2.95 -18.17 -10.08
N LEU A 232 2.85 -17.09 -9.32
CA LEU A 232 3.98 -16.27 -8.84
C LEU A 232 4.22 -16.41 -7.35
N ILE A 233 3.14 -16.48 -6.56
CA ILE A 233 3.15 -16.41 -5.10
C ILE A 233 2.40 -17.63 -4.56
N PRO A 234 3.10 -18.64 -4.04
CA PRO A 234 2.46 -19.76 -3.34
C PRO A 234 1.59 -19.27 -2.17
N LYS A 235 0.39 -19.79 -2.03
CA LYS A 235 -0.54 -19.43 -0.94
C LYS A 235 0.10 -19.58 0.45
N LYS A 236 1.02 -20.53 0.59
CA LYS A 236 1.75 -20.76 1.84
C LYS A 236 2.47 -19.50 2.34
N LEU A 237 3.04 -18.68 1.44
CA LEU A 237 3.76 -17.47 1.84
C LEU A 237 2.83 -16.41 2.49
N TRP A 238 1.58 -16.33 2.03
CA TRP A 238 0.58 -15.47 2.68
C TRP A 238 0.21 -15.98 4.07
N TYR A 239 0.04 -17.31 4.23
CA TYR A 239 -0.22 -17.92 5.55
C TYR A 239 0.97 -17.73 6.50
N ASP A 240 2.18 -17.95 6.01
CA ASP A 240 3.40 -17.77 6.80
C ASP A 240 3.54 -16.31 7.28
N GLY A 241 3.28 -15.32 6.40
CA GLY A 241 3.33 -13.90 6.75
C GLY A 241 2.23 -13.48 7.75
N ILE A 242 1.02 -14.03 7.65
CA ILE A 242 -0.05 -13.78 8.63
C ILE A 242 0.29 -14.45 9.97
N ASN A 243 0.83 -15.67 9.98
CA ASN A 243 1.27 -16.33 11.20
C ASN A 243 2.40 -15.54 11.88
N GLU A 244 3.41 -15.11 11.12
CA GLU A 244 4.46 -14.22 11.63
C GLU A 244 3.85 -12.95 12.27
N ALA A 245 2.87 -12.33 11.62
CA ALA A 245 2.21 -11.15 12.15
C ALA A 245 1.44 -11.43 13.45
N ASN A 246 0.77 -12.58 13.56
CA ASN A 246 0.08 -13.00 14.78
C ASN A 246 1.07 -13.27 15.93
N ASP A 247 2.18 -13.95 15.65
CA ASP A 247 3.19 -14.30 16.65
C ASP A 247 3.92 -13.07 17.24
N LEU A 248 3.89 -11.95 16.51
CA LEU A 248 4.51 -10.68 16.89
C LEU A 248 3.59 -9.76 17.70
N ILE A 249 2.31 -10.08 17.84
CA ILE A 249 1.37 -9.27 18.64
C ILE A 249 1.77 -9.31 20.12
N ASP A 250 1.80 -8.15 20.75
CA ASP A 250 2.01 -7.95 22.18
C ASP A 250 0.65 -7.70 22.86
N ASP A 251 -0.01 -8.78 23.29
CA ASP A 251 -1.34 -8.72 23.93
C ASP A 251 -1.30 -8.18 25.37
N GLU A 252 -0.10 -8.16 26.01
CA GLU A 252 0.08 -7.72 27.39
C GLU A 252 0.50 -6.24 27.49
N ILE A 253 0.54 -5.53 26.35
CA ILE A 253 1.02 -4.15 26.31
C ILE A 253 0.09 -3.20 27.08
N GLU A 254 0.64 -2.49 28.04
CA GLU A 254 -0.01 -1.36 28.70
C GLU A 254 0.41 -0.05 28.02
N THR A 255 -0.57 0.75 27.58
CA THR A 255 -0.34 2.06 26.94
C THR A 255 -1.28 3.09 27.48
N ASP A 256 -0.83 4.37 27.52
CA ASP A 256 -1.70 5.52 27.82
C ASP A 256 -1.94 6.30 26.51
N ILE A 257 -2.98 5.90 25.79
CA ILE A 257 -3.41 6.53 24.53
C ILE A 257 -4.82 7.04 24.71
N GLN A 258 -5.00 8.36 24.54
CA GLN A 258 -6.24 9.06 24.82
C GLN A 258 -6.72 9.81 23.58
N GLY A 259 -8.01 9.67 23.24
CA GLY A 259 -8.69 10.39 22.18
C GLY A 259 -9.86 11.22 22.71
N TYR A 260 -9.92 12.49 22.33
CA TYR A 260 -10.98 13.43 22.74
C TYR A 260 -11.65 14.03 21.51
N ASP A 261 -12.95 14.31 21.61
CA ASP A 261 -13.70 15.08 20.62
C ASP A 261 -14.94 15.70 21.26
N VAL A 262 -15.37 16.86 20.74
CA VAL A 262 -16.60 17.55 21.19
C VAL A 262 -17.86 16.89 20.65
N ASP A 263 -17.77 16.08 19.59
CA ASP A 263 -18.89 15.34 19.00
C ASP A 263 -18.96 13.93 19.56
N GLY A 264 -19.90 13.71 20.48
CA GLY A 264 -20.12 12.39 21.07
C GLY A 264 -20.54 11.31 20.06
N SER A 265 -21.07 11.68 18.89
CA SER A 265 -21.39 10.71 17.82
C SER A 265 -20.11 10.16 17.16
N VAL A 266 -19.11 11.00 16.96
CA VAL A 266 -17.81 10.63 16.41
C VAL A 266 -17.01 9.77 17.39
N ILE A 267 -17.09 10.04 18.69
CA ILE A 267 -16.49 9.19 19.73
C ILE A 267 -17.05 7.76 19.70
N LYS A 268 -18.34 7.59 19.45
CA LYS A 268 -18.93 6.24 19.28
C LYS A 268 -18.34 5.52 18.09
N ILE A 269 -18.09 6.24 16.98
CA ILE A 269 -17.42 5.71 15.78
C ILE A 269 -15.99 5.32 16.13
N ALA A 270 -15.23 6.21 16.82
CA ALA A 270 -13.85 5.93 17.21
C ALA A 270 -13.73 4.66 18.05
N ARG A 271 -14.60 4.50 19.06
CA ARG A 271 -14.66 3.28 19.89
C ARG A 271 -14.98 2.03 19.09
N ARG A 272 -15.88 2.12 18.11
CA ARG A 272 -16.17 0.99 17.21
C ARG A 272 -14.97 0.63 16.36
N ASN A 273 -14.35 1.62 15.71
CA ASN A 273 -13.15 1.43 14.89
C ASN A 273 -12.00 0.81 15.71
N ALA A 274 -11.81 1.24 16.96
CA ALA A 274 -10.78 0.68 17.84
C ALA A 274 -11.02 -0.81 18.13
N ARG A 275 -12.27 -1.21 18.38
CA ARG A 275 -12.63 -2.64 18.56
C ARG A 275 -12.38 -3.46 17.30
N GLU A 276 -12.79 -2.95 16.13
CA GLU A 276 -12.53 -3.62 14.85
C GLU A 276 -11.03 -3.72 14.52
N ALA A 277 -10.23 -2.79 15.03
CA ALA A 277 -8.76 -2.83 14.92
C ALA A 277 -8.08 -3.75 15.95
N GLY A 278 -8.84 -4.30 16.93
CA GLY A 278 -8.28 -5.10 18.01
C GLY A 278 -7.52 -4.30 19.07
N VAL A 279 -7.82 -2.99 19.21
CA VAL A 279 -7.12 -2.08 20.15
C VAL A 279 -8.10 -1.43 21.13
N ASP A 280 -8.91 -2.23 21.78
CA ASP A 280 -9.96 -1.79 22.74
C ASP A 280 -9.44 -0.98 23.95
N PRO A 281 -8.17 -1.10 24.43
CA PRO A 281 -7.65 -0.34 25.56
C PRO A 281 -7.51 1.18 25.34
N VAL A 282 -7.72 1.70 24.11
CA VAL A 282 -7.65 3.13 23.83
C VAL A 282 -8.77 3.86 24.58
N SER A 283 -8.41 4.82 25.42
CA SER A 283 -9.38 5.65 26.14
C SER A 283 -9.95 6.74 25.23
N TYR A 284 -11.26 6.74 25.01
CA TYR A 284 -11.96 7.78 24.28
C TYR A 284 -12.93 8.55 25.18
N THR A 285 -12.81 9.87 25.22
CA THR A 285 -13.63 10.74 26.04
C THR A 285 -14.31 11.82 25.21
N HIS A 286 -15.61 12.00 25.44
CA HIS A 286 -16.37 13.13 24.91
C HIS A 286 -16.10 14.36 25.76
N LEU A 287 -15.48 15.41 25.17
CA LEU A 287 -15.28 16.70 25.81
C LEU A 287 -16.57 17.52 25.73
N ARG A 288 -17.01 18.12 26.89
CA ARG A 288 -18.06 19.10 26.88
C ARG A 288 -17.47 20.49 26.56
N ALA A 289 -18.28 21.38 25.93
CA ALA A 289 -17.83 22.69 25.47
C ALA A 289 -17.17 23.57 26.53
N HIS A 290 -17.45 23.34 27.83
CA HIS A 290 -16.86 24.06 28.95
C HIS A 290 -15.49 23.54 29.43
N GLU A 291 -15.01 22.43 28.91
CA GLU A 291 -13.71 21.84 29.28
C GLU A 291 -12.58 22.30 28.36
N THR A 292 -12.91 23.07 27.31
CA THR A 292 -11.96 23.65 26.35
C THR A 292 -11.60 25.09 26.58
N GLU A 293 -12.12 25.74 27.67
CA GLU A 293 -11.68 27.05 28.11
C GLU A 293 -10.53 26.92 29.11
N LEU A 294 -9.34 26.66 28.59
CA LEU A 294 -8.07 26.86 29.27
C LEU A 294 -7.16 27.72 28.41
#